data_b290017dcada25f4fa170948aeb53546
#
_entry.id   b290017dcada25f4fa170948aeb53546
#
_cell.length_a   1.000
_cell.length_b   1.000
_cell.length_c   1.000
_cell.angle_alpha   90.00
_cell.angle_beta   90.00
_cell.angle_gamma   90.00
#
_symmetry.space_group_name_H-M   'P 1'
#
loop_
_entity.id
_entity.type
_entity.pdbx_description
1 polymer ?
#
loop_
_entity_poly.entity_id
_entity_poly.type
_entity_poly.pdbx_seq_one_letter_code
_entity_poly.pdbx_strand_id
1 'polypeptide(L)'
;MDKVSKETRSKIMSKIKGTDTKPEISLRKTLWHSGYKGYRLNYKKAPGKPDICYVGKKISIFVDGCFWHGCPLCYKKPSSNKKYWSKKLKENKERDKRVDGKLKKQGWVVLRFWECEINKEIEKVSKRIKTQIN
;
A
#
# COMPACT_ATOMS: atom_id res chain seq x y z
N MET A 1 24.03 -12.71 -15.41
CA MET A 1 24.63 -11.37 -15.38
C MET A 1 23.54 -10.31 -15.49
N ASP A 2 23.66 -9.31 -14.68
CA ASP A 2 22.72 -8.21 -14.70
C ASP A 2 23.10 -7.23 -15.83
N LYS A 3 22.23 -7.16 -16.83
CA LYS A 3 22.44 -6.30 -18.00
C LYS A 3 21.89 -4.90 -17.80
N VAL A 4 21.33 -4.65 -16.64
CA VAL A 4 20.67 -3.38 -16.34
C VAL A 4 21.70 -2.43 -15.75
N SER A 5 21.72 -1.18 -16.19
CA SER A 5 22.60 -0.16 -15.63
C SER A 5 22.21 0.15 -14.19
N LYS A 6 23.13 0.75 -13.45
CA LYS A 6 22.89 1.17 -12.07
C LYS A 6 21.65 2.07 -11.97
N GLU A 7 21.49 2.98 -12.90
CA GLU A 7 20.35 3.90 -12.94
C GLU A 7 19.03 3.18 -13.20
N THR A 8 19.03 2.23 -14.15
CA THR A 8 17.85 1.44 -14.46
C THR A 8 17.46 0.57 -13.27
N ARG A 9 18.46 -0.03 -12.60
CA ARG A 9 18.21 -0.83 -11.40
C ARG A 9 17.60 0.03 -10.29
N SER A 10 18.13 1.24 -10.10
CA SER A 10 17.59 2.18 -9.12
C SER A 10 16.15 2.54 -9.42
N LYS A 11 15.80 2.76 -10.68
CA LYS A 11 14.42 3.04 -11.10
C LYS A 11 13.49 1.85 -10.83
N ILE A 12 13.96 0.64 -11.11
CA ILE A 12 13.19 -0.59 -10.85
C ILE A 12 12.93 -0.73 -9.35
N MET A 13 13.96 -0.55 -8.54
CA MET A 13 13.83 -0.63 -7.09
C MET A 13 12.93 0.47 -6.52
N SER A 14 12.98 1.67 -7.09
CA SER A 14 12.06 2.76 -6.72
C SER A 14 10.62 2.41 -7.02
N LYS A 15 10.36 1.77 -8.16
CA LYS A 15 9.00 1.33 -8.51
C LYS A 15 8.49 0.25 -7.58
N ILE A 16 9.37 -0.64 -7.11
CA ILE A 16 9.00 -1.69 -6.16
C ILE A 16 8.69 -1.11 -4.78
N LYS A 17 9.47 -0.13 -4.32
CA LYS A 17 9.31 0.51 -3.00
C LYS A 17 8.47 1.77 -3.04
N GLY A 18 8.26 2.31 -4.21
CA GLY A 18 7.76 3.65 -4.38
C GLY A 18 6.26 3.76 -4.44
N THR A 19 5.86 4.88 -4.96
CA THR A 19 4.47 5.26 -5.17
C THR A 19 4.08 4.96 -6.62
N ASP A 20 2.80 5.10 -6.92
CA ASP A 20 2.26 4.92 -8.27
C ASP A 20 2.46 3.52 -8.85
N THR A 21 2.33 2.50 -7.99
CA THR A 21 2.32 1.11 -8.47
C THR A 21 1.04 0.85 -9.28
N LYS A 22 1.04 -0.18 -10.11
CA LYS A 22 -0.15 -0.53 -10.91
C LYS A 22 -1.41 -0.72 -10.06
N PRO A 23 -1.37 -1.44 -8.92
CA PRO A 23 -2.54 -1.56 -8.06
C PRO A 23 -3.03 -0.21 -7.53
N GLU A 24 -2.12 0.67 -7.11
CA GLU A 24 -2.49 2.01 -6.64
C GLU A 24 -3.19 2.80 -7.73
N ILE A 25 -2.61 2.81 -8.94
CA ILE A 25 -3.18 3.54 -10.08
C ILE A 25 -4.56 2.98 -10.43
N SER A 26 -4.70 1.67 -10.49
CA SER A 26 -5.98 1.02 -10.79
C SER A 26 -7.05 1.39 -9.76
N LEU A 27 -6.69 1.36 -8.49
CA LEU A 27 -7.62 1.66 -7.41
C LEU A 27 -8.06 3.12 -7.45
N ARG A 28 -7.13 4.06 -7.58
CA ARG A 28 -7.50 5.48 -7.59
C ARG A 28 -8.30 5.86 -8.84
N LYS A 29 -8.02 5.24 -9.99
CA LYS A 29 -8.82 5.45 -11.20
C LYS A 29 -10.25 4.93 -11.00
N THR A 30 -10.41 3.76 -10.40
CA THR A 30 -11.73 3.20 -10.11
C THR A 30 -12.52 4.11 -9.19
N LEU A 31 -11.90 4.64 -8.14
CA LEU A 31 -12.54 5.59 -7.24
C LEU A 31 -12.91 6.88 -7.96
N TRP A 32 -12.01 7.40 -8.77
CA TRP A 32 -12.25 8.62 -9.55
C TRP A 32 -13.45 8.48 -10.49
N HIS A 33 -13.48 7.39 -11.27
CA HIS A 33 -14.57 7.13 -12.23
C HIS A 33 -15.91 6.85 -11.54
N SER A 34 -15.87 6.41 -10.29
CA SER A 34 -17.08 6.20 -9.49
C SER A 34 -17.60 7.47 -8.81
N GLY A 35 -16.93 8.61 -9.02
CA GLY A 35 -17.33 9.87 -8.43
C GLY A 35 -16.71 10.18 -7.07
N TYR A 36 -15.85 9.32 -6.55
CA TYR A 36 -15.18 9.50 -5.26
C TYR A 36 -13.84 10.21 -5.46
N LYS A 37 -13.94 11.45 -5.93
CA LYS A 37 -12.82 12.34 -6.17
C LYS A 37 -12.45 13.07 -4.88
N GLY A 38 -11.39 13.84 -4.89
CA GLY A 38 -11.01 14.64 -3.73
C GLY A 38 -10.06 13.94 -2.78
N TYR A 39 -9.53 12.77 -3.16
CA TYR A 39 -8.49 12.10 -2.38
C TYR A 39 -7.14 12.79 -2.57
N ARG A 40 -6.28 12.63 -1.57
CA ARG A 40 -4.87 13.05 -1.64
C ARG A 40 -4.02 11.80 -1.83
N LEU A 41 -2.95 11.94 -2.58
CA LEU A 41 -2.00 10.85 -2.83
C LEU A 41 -0.76 11.05 -1.97
N ASN A 42 -0.28 9.96 -1.38
CA ASN A 42 0.96 9.96 -0.60
C ASN A 42 0.99 11.09 0.44
N TYR A 43 -0.06 11.16 1.24
CA TYR A 43 -0.30 12.27 2.16
C TYR A 43 0.68 12.26 3.33
N LYS A 44 1.62 13.20 3.30
CA LYS A 44 2.73 13.26 4.27
C LYS A 44 2.31 13.75 5.66
N LYS A 45 1.19 14.44 5.77
CA LYS A 45 0.71 15.00 7.04
C LYS A 45 0.06 13.97 7.95
N ALA A 46 -0.21 12.76 7.46
CA ALA A 46 -0.75 11.68 8.27
C ALA A 46 0.34 10.64 8.55
N PRO A 47 0.33 9.98 9.73
CA PRO A 47 1.30 8.94 10.04
C PRO A 47 1.33 7.86 8.95
N GLY A 48 2.53 7.40 8.58
CA GLY A 48 2.72 6.35 7.60
C GLY A 48 2.54 6.75 6.15
N LYS A 49 2.20 8.00 5.88
CA LYS A 49 2.05 8.51 4.52
C LYS A 49 1.12 7.63 3.67
N PRO A 50 -0.21 7.62 3.97
CA PRO A 50 -1.16 6.80 3.24
C PRO A 50 -1.09 7.00 1.72
N ASP A 51 -1.23 5.91 0.97
CA ASP A 51 -1.17 5.96 -0.49
C ASP A 51 -2.33 6.77 -1.08
N ILE A 52 -3.52 6.59 -0.52
CA ILE A 52 -4.72 7.34 -0.89
C ILE A 52 -5.40 7.79 0.41
N CYS A 53 -5.84 9.04 0.45
CA CYS A 53 -6.37 9.60 1.68
C CYS A 53 -7.52 10.57 1.40
N TYR A 54 -8.65 10.37 2.09
CA TYR A 54 -9.76 11.31 2.09
C TYR A 54 -9.69 12.11 3.40
N VAL A 55 -9.02 13.25 3.34
CA VAL A 55 -8.68 14.04 4.53
C VAL A 55 -9.92 14.51 5.30
N GLY A 56 -10.93 15.00 4.60
CA GLY A 56 -12.15 15.49 5.25
C GLY A 56 -12.92 14.41 6.00
N LYS A 57 -12.83 13.18 5.57
CA LYS A 57 -13.46 12.02 6.23
C LYS A 57 -12.52 11.27 7.14
N LYS A 58 -11.25 11.64 7.17
CA LYS A 58 -10.18 10.97 7.92
C LYS A 58 -10.10 9.48 7.59
N ILE A 59 -10.05 9.18 6.30
CA ILE A 59 -9.91 7.81 5.80
C ILE A 59 -8.54 7.67 5.16
N SER A 60 -7.73 6.76 5.66
CA SER A 60 -6.41 6.46 5.14
C SER A 60 -6.43 5.07 4.49
N ILE A 61 -5.88 4.98 3.29
CA ILE A 61 -5.87 3.75 2.50
C ILE A 61 -4.42 3.42 2.14
N PHE A 62 -4.01 2.21 2.49
CA PHE A 62 -2.67 1.70 2.20
C PHE A 62 -2.78 0.55 1.21
N VAL A 63 -1.91 0.58 0.21
CA VAL A 63 -1.76 -0.52 -0.74
C VAL A 63 -0.48 -1.26 -0.35
N ASP A 64 -0.63 -2.41 0.28
CA ASP A 64 0.50 -3.18 0.80
C ASP A 64 1.04 -4.13 -0.27
N GLY A 65 2.33 -3.98 -0.58
CA GLY A 65 3.01 -4.87 -1.51
C GLY A 65 3.10 -6.28 -0.92
N CYS A 66 2.74 -7.27 -1.73
CA CYS A 66 2.68 -8.65 -1.25
C CYS A 66 4.00 -9.16 -0.70
N PHE A 67 5.10 -8.82 -1.36
CA PHE A 67 6.42 -9.23 -0.91
C PHE A 67 6.85 -8.51 0.38
N TRP A 68 6.74 -7.17 0.40
CA TRP A 68 7.28 -6.35 1.49
C TRP A 68 6.51 -6.48 2.80
N HIS A 69 5.24 -6.83 2.73
CA HIS A 69 4.38 -6.96 3.91
C HIS A 69 4.00 -8.40 4.23
N GLY A 70 4.46 -9.37 3.41
CA GLY A 70 4.24 -10.77 3.67
C GLY A 70 2.80 -11.23 3.47
N CYS A 71 2.25 -10.98 2.30
CA CYS A 71 0.89 -11.39 1.97
C CYS A 71 0.73 -12.91 2.16
N PRO A 72 -0.28 -13.37 2.90
CA PRO A 72 -0.48 -14.81 3.15
C PRO A 72 -0.67 -15.65 1.89
N LEU A 73 -1.19 -15.04 0.82
CA LEU A 73 -1.50 -15.75 -0.42
C LEU A 73 -0.39 -15.70 -1.45
N CYS A 74 0.38 -14.62 -1.49
CA CYS A 74 1.34 -14.35 -2.57
C CYS A 74 2.78 -14.41 -2.13
N TYR A 75 3.05 -14.27 -0.83
CA TYR A 75 4.43 -14.20 -0.35
C TYR A 75 5.15 -15.53 -0.51
N LYS A 76 6.31 -15.48 -1.13
CA LYS A 76 7.20 -16.62 -1.26
C LYS A 76 8.51 -16.30 -0.56
N LYS A 77 8.94 -17.18 0.34
CA LYS A 77 10.21 -17.00 1.05
C LYS A 77 11.36 -16.98 0.05
N PRO A 78 12.25 -15.96 0.13
CA PRO A 78 13.45 -15.95 -0.70
C PRO A 78 14.32 -17.17 -0.43
N SER A 79 14.97 -17.70 -1.45
CA SER A 79 15.86 -18.85 -1.33
C SER A 79 17.19 -18.49 -0.68
N SER A 80 17.60 -17.23 -0.73
CA SER A 80 18.85 -16.74 -0.16
C SER A 80 18.60 -15.64 0.86
N ASN A 81 19.56 -15.45 1.78
CA ASN A 81 19.47 -14.42 2.83
C ASN A 81 18.18 -14.51 3.66
N LYS A 82 17.79 -15.73 4.04
CA LYS A 82 16.53 -15.95 4.78
C LYS A 82 16.45 -15.15 6.07
N LYS A 83 17.55 -15.08 6.82
CA LYS A 83 17.58 -14.32 8.09
C LYS A 83 17.34 -12.83 7.85
N TYR A 84 17.97 -12.27 6.83
CA TYR A 84 17.80 -10.86 6.48
C TYR A 84 16.33 -10.54 6.12
N TRP A 85 15.75 -11.35 5.24
CA TRP A 85 14.37 -11.10 4.78
C TRP A 85 13.33 -11.35 5.88
N SER A 86 13.55 -12.37 6.73
CA SER A 86 12.67 -12.63 7.88
C SER A 86 12.67 -11.45 8.85
N LYS A 87 13.86 -10.91 9.14
CA LYS A 87 14.00 -9.74 10.01
C LYS A 87 13.33 -8.52 9.40
N LYS A 88 13.56 -8.28 8.12
CA LYS A 88 13.01 -7.13 7.40
C LYS A 88 11.48 -7.18 7.38
N LEU A 89 10.93 -8.35 7.11
CA LEU A 89 9.49 -8.57 7.10
C LEU A 89 8.87 -8.29 8.47
N LYS A 90 9.51 -8.79 9.53
CA LYS A 90 9.07 -8.57 10.90
C LYS A 90 9.08 -7.07 11.24
N GLU A 91 10.14 -6.37 10.88
CA GLU A 91 10.26 -4.93 11.10
C GLU A 91 9.16 -4.17 10.37
N ASN A 92 8.87 -4.54 9.14
CA ASN A 92 7.81 -3.91 8.35
C ASN A 92 6.44 -4.11 8.98
N LYS A 93 6.13 -5.32 9.44
CA LYS A 93 4.87 -5.62 10.12
C LYS A 93 4.70 -4.84 11.42
N GLU A 94 5.77 -4.75 12.21
CA GLU A 94 5.75 -4.00 13.46
C GLU A 94 5.56 -2.50 13.21
N ARG A 95 6.22 -1.96 12.18
CA ARG A 95 6.05 -0.56 11.78
C ARG A 95 4.60 -0.30 11.35
N ASP A 96 4.01 -1.19 10.55
CA ASP A 96 2.63 -1.05 10.10
C ASP A 96 1.67 -1.00 11.29
N LYS A 97 1.87 -1.85 12.28
CA LYS A 97 1.05 -1.85 13.50
C LYS A 97 1.16 -0.53 14.26
N ARG A 98 2.38 0.01 14.39
CA ARG A 98 2.59 1.30 15.06
C ARG A 98 1.90 2.44 14.31
N VAL A 99 2.02 2.44 12.99
CA VAL A 99 1.39 3.44 12.12
C VAL A 99 -0.13 3.37 12.26
N ASP A 100 -0.69 2.18 12.17
CA ASP A 100 -2.14 1.98 12.30
C ASP A 100 -2.64 2.46 13.68
N GLY A 101 -1.90 2.17 14.73
CA GLY A 101 -2.22 2.62 16.07
C GLY A 101 -2.22 4.14 16.20
N LYS A 102 -1.23 4.81 15.62
CA LYS A 102 -1.14 6.28 15.62
C LYS A 102 -2.31 6.91 14.86
N LEU A 103 -2.64 6.35 13.70
CA LEU A 103 -3.74 6.85 12.89
C LEU A 103 -5.06 6.71 13.63
N LYS A 104 -5.32 5.56 14.23
CA LYS A 104 -6.55 5.32 15.00
C LYS A 104 -6.68 6.26 16.19
N LYS A 105 -5.58 6.54 16.89
CA LYS A 105 -5.56 7.51 17.99
C LYS A 105 -5.93 8.91 17.52
N GLN A 106 -5.60 9.26 16.29
CA GLN A 106 -5.93 10.57 15.72
C GLN A 106 -7.31 10.60 15.07
N GLY A 107 -8.08 9.54 15.20
CA GLY A 107 -9.44 9.47 14.66
C GLY A 107 -9.54 9.05 13.20
N TRP A 108 -8.48 8.48 12.64
CA TRP A 108 -8.47 8.02 11.26
C TRP A 108 -9.02 6.61 11.13
N VAL A 109 -9.75 6.36 10.05
CA VAL A 109 -10.10 5.01 9.61
C VAL A 109 -8.91 4.51 8.79
N VAL A 110 -8.45 3.30 9.09
CA VAL A 110 -7.31 2.69 8.39
C VAL A 110 -7.80 1.51 7.56
N LEU A 111 -7.58 1.58 6.26
CA LEU A 111 -7.92 0.51 5.32
C LEU A 111 -6.64 0.05 4.64
N ARG A 112 -6.36 -1.24 4.73
CA ARG A 112 -5.20 -1.84 4.08
C ARG A 112 -5.65 -2.94 3.13
N PHE A 113 -5.09 -2.92 1.94
CA PHE A 113 -5.39 -3.92 0.91
C PHE A 113 -4.09 -4.43 0.32
N TRP A 114 -4.03 -5.74 0.09
CA TRP A 114 -2.90 -6.35 -0.60
C TRP A 114 -2.97 -6.02 -2.09
N GLU A 115 -1.82 -5.90 -2.75
CA GLU A 115 -1.76 -5.68 -4.19
C GLU A 115 -2.54 -6.75 -4.96
N CYS A 116 -2.39 -8.02 -4.57
CA CYS A 116 -3.10 -9.11 -5.22
C CYS A 116 -4.62 -9.02 -5.04
N GLU A 117 -5.07 -8.53 -3.91
CA GLU A 117 -6.47 -8.31 -3.62
C GLU A 117 -7.06 -7.25 -4.55
N ILE A 118 -6.35 -6.15 -4.72
CA ILE A 118 -6.75 -5.07 -5.63
C ILE A 118 -6.79 -5.57 -7.06
N ASN A 119 -5.78 -6.30 -7.49
CA ASN A 119 -5.70 -6.81 -8.86
C ASN A 119 -6.81 -7.82 -9.19
N LYS A 120 -7.17 -8.66 -8.23
CA LYS A 120 -8.18 -9.71 -8.44
C LYS A 120 -9.60 -9.25 -8.18
N GLU A 121 -9.80 -8.38 -7.21
CA GLU A 121 -11.13 -8.01 -6.72
C GLU A 121 -11.30 -6.50 -6.54
N ILE A 122 -10.93 -5.73 -7.55
CA ILE A 122 -10.92 -4.26 -7.46
C ILE A 122 -12.30 -3.68 -7.14
N GLU A 123 -13.37 -4.28 -7.64
CA GLU A 123 -14.74 -3.83 -7.37
C GLU A 123 -15.10 -4.02 -5.89
N LYS A 124 -14.70 -5.12 -5.31
CA LYS A 124 -14.93 -5.43 -3.90
C LYS A 124 -14.14 -4.48 -3.00
N VAL A 125 -12.88 -4.22 -3.33
CA VAL A 125 -12.01 -3.28 -2.62
C VAL A 125 -12.62 -1.87 -2.68
N SER A 126 -12.99 -1.44 -3.87
CA SER A 126 -13.63 -0.14 -4.11
C SER A 126 -14.91 0.00 -3.28
N LYS A 127 -15.74 -1.02 -3.25
CA LYS A 127 -17.00 -1.02 -2.48
C LYS A 127 -16.74 -0.84 -0.99
N ARG A 128 -15.73 -1.49 -0.43
CA ARG A 128 -15.38 -1.32 0.97
C ARG A 128 -14.97 0.11 1.29
N ILE A 129 -14.23 0.73 0.41
CA ILE A 129 -13.80 2.13 0.56
C ILE A 129 -15.02 3.05 0.51
N LYS A 130 -15.89 2.87 -0.47
CA LYS A 130 -17.11 3.67 -0.63
C LYS A 130 -18.02 3.59 0.58
N THR A 131 -18.13 2.41 1.17
CA THR A 131 -18.93 2.19 2.39
C THR A 131 -18.42 3.04 3.54
N GLN A 132 -17.12 3.19 3.67
CA GLN A 132 -16.53 4.02 4.72
C GLN A 132 -16.72 5.53 4.46
N ILE A 133 -16.73 5.94 3.20
CA ILE A 133 -16.93 7.35 2.83
C ILE A 133 -18.40 7.75 3.02
N ASN A 134 -19.30 6.88 2.66
CA ASN A 134 -20.74 7.11 2.83
C ASN A 134 -21.18 6.88 4.32
#